data_d31557237f4157b16715f6309f32b926
#
_entry.id   d31557237f4157b16715f6309f32b926
#
_cell.length_a   1.000
_cell.length_b   1.000
_cell.length_c   1.000
_cell.angle_alpha   90.00
_cell.angle_beta   90.00
_cell.angle_gamma   90.00
#
_symmetry.space_group_name_H-M   'P 1'
#
loop_
_entity.id
_entity.type
_entity.pdbx_description
1 polymer ?
#
loop_
_entity_poly.entity_id
_entity_poly.type
_entity_poly.pdbx_seq_one_letter_code
_entity_poly.pdbx_strand_id
1 'polypeptide(L)'
;MAKKRRGLPQGMTYAQKLAQEQLIRKAVEEAAVDETVRVRADIQSQQMLWLCVVSMAEAFGLGPKRVSDFFGSLQEVSEWVEDLTKKHGREYALDKLRQKAEHCSGVPIDYLYEKDILAAKGRNELNGVFFPVLDRDGEDEYET
;
A
#
# COMPACT_ATOMS: atom_id res chain seq x y z
N MET A 1 60.10 -20.97 3.54
CA MET A 1 59.10 -20.06 3.04
C MET A 1 57.94 -19.95 4.06
N ALA A 2 57.88 -18.84 4.77
CA ALA A 2 56.81 -18.60 5.73
C ALA A 2 55.51 -18.25 4.97
N LYS A 3 54.46 -19.08 5.12
CA LYS A 3 53.13 -18.81 4.66
C LYS A 3 52.62 -17.56 5.41
N LYS A 4 52.53 -16.43 4.70
CA LYS A 4 51.91 -15.20 5.17
C LYS A 4 50.47 -15.52 5.52
N ARG A 5 50.15 -15.75 6.79
CA ARG A 5 48.80 -15.81 7.31
C ARG A 5 48.17 -14.44 6.99
N ARG A 6 47.20 -14.40 6.10
CA ARG A 6 46.39 -13.21 5.90
C ARG A 6 45.76 -12.91 7.25
N GLY A 7 46.31 -11.92 7.95
CA GLY A 7 45.82 -11.47 9.24
C GLY A 7 44.39 -11.01 9.14
N LEU A 8 43.57 -11.41 10.08
CA LEU A 8 42.34 -10.76 10.42
C LEU A 8 42.57 -9.24 10.53
N PRO A 9 41.63 -8.40 10.10
CA PRO A 9 41.72 -6.95 10.31
C PRO A 9 42.06 -6.71 11.78
N GLN A 10 43.09 -5.90 12.02
CA GLN A 10 43.59 -5.61 13.36
C GLN A 10 42.45 -5.11 14.23
N GLY A 11 42.08 -5.85 15.28
CA GLY A 11 41.08 -5.47 16.27
C GLY A 11 39.82 -6.33 16.37
N MET A 12 39.57 -7.28 15.46
CA MET A 12 38.43 -8.18 15.57
C MET A 12 38.79 -9.60 15.97
N THR A 13 38.12 -10.14 17.01
CA THR A 13 38.18 -11.55 17.35
C THR A 13 37.35 -12.38 16.35
N TYR A 14 37.63 -13.72 16.29
CA TYR A 14 36.83 -14.62 15.42
C TYR A 14 35.36 -14.60 15.75
N ALA A 15 35.00 -14.52 17.04
CA ALA A 15 33.60 -14.39 17.46
C ALA A 15 32.92 -13.10 16.98
N GLN A 16 33.63 -11.98 16.99
CA GLN A 16 33.12 -10.71 16.48
C GLN A 16 32.91 -10.75 14.96
N LYS A 17 33.84 -11.40 14.23
CA LYS A 17 33.67 -11.59 12.79
C LYS A 17 32.45 -12.42 12.44
N LEU A 18 32.24 -13.54 13.16
CA LEU A 18 31.10 -14.41 12.99
C LEU A 18 29.75 -13.65 13.27
N ALA A 19 29.74 -12.90 14.37
CA ALA A 19 28.57 -12.09 14.73
C ALA A 19 28.25 -11.03 13.65
N GLN A 20 29.28 -10.38 13.09
CA GLN A 20 29.12 -9.41 12.01
C GLN A 20 28.59 -10.08 10.73
N GLU A 21 29.11 -11.25 10.37
CA GLU A 21 28.62 -12.01 9.20
C GLU A 21 27.15 -12.41 9.37
N GLN A 22 26.72 -12.80 10.57
CA GLN A 22 25.32 -13.11 10.87
C GLN A 22 24.42 -11.89 10.77
N LEU A 23 24.84 -10.72 11.26
CA LEU A 23 24.10 -9.48 11.13
C LEU A 23 23.93 -9.05 9.67
N ILE A 24 24.99 -9.16 8.88
CA ILE A 24 24.91 -8.85 7.43
C ILE A 24 23.95 -9.79 6.72
N ARG A 25 24.02 -11.10 7.01
CA ARG A 25 23.12 -12.09 6.43
C ARG A 25 21.66 -11.79 6.75
N LYS A 26 21.37 -11.49 8.01
CA LYS A 26 20.02 -11.13 8.46
C LYS A 26 19.50 -9.87 7.77
N ALA A 27 20.34 -8.83 7.65
CA ALA A 27 19.98 -7.60 6.96
C ALA A 27 19.67 -7.83 5.46
N VAL A 28 20.44 -8.71 4.79
CA VAL A 28 20.18 -9.09 3.39
C VAL A 28 18.87 -9.87 3.25
N GLU A 29 18.59 -10.80 4.16
CA GLU A 29 17.34 -11.56 4.17
C GLU A 29 16.14 -10.64 4.42
N GLU A 30 16.22 -9.70 5.37
CA GLU A 30 15.17 -8.70 5.62
C GLU A 30 14.93 -7.79 4.41
N ALA A 31 15.99 -7.30 3.76
CA ALA A 31 15.87 -6.49 2.56
C ALA A 31 15.22 -7.24 1.38
N ALA A 32 15.51 -8.53 1.22
CA ALA A 32 14.88 -9.36 0.19
C ALA A 32 13.38 -9.58 0.46
N VAL A 33 12.98 -9.72 1.73
CA VAL A 33 11.56 -9.81 2.12
C VAL A 33 10.85 -8.49 1.84
N ASP A 34 11.44 -7.35 2.18
CA ASP A 34 10.87 -6.02 1.93
C ASP A 34 10.66 -5.76 0.44
N GLU A 35 11.61 -6.15 -0.42
CA GLU A 35 11.48 -6.02 -1.86
C GLU A 35 10.33 -6.89 -2.41
N THR A 36 10.20 -8.12 -1.93
CA THR A 36 9.09 -9.02 -2.30
C THR A 36 7.75 -8.42 -1.90
N VAL A 37 7.65 -7.80 -0.73
CA VAL A 37 6.42 -7.12 -0.27
C VAL A 37 6.08 -5.93 -1.15
N ARG A 38 7.07 -5.12 -1.53
CA ARG A 38 6.88 -3.98 -2.45
C ARG A 38 6.37 -4.43 -3.82
N VAL A 39 7.00 -5.43 -4.42
CA VAL A 39 6.56 -5.96 -5.73
C VAL A 39 5.13 -6.49 -5.67
N ARG A 40 4.76 -7.21 -4.61
CA ARG A 40 3.38 -7.68 -4.42
C ARG A 40 2.39 -6.54 -4.26
N ALA A 41 2.75 -5.49 -3.51
CA ALA A 41 1.92 -4.30 -3.34
C ALA A 41 1.71 -3.58 -4.67
N ASP A 42 2.74 -3.45 -5.50
CA ASP A 42 2.65 -2.84 -6.83
C ASP A 42 1.73 -3.63 -7.76
N ILE A 43 1.85 -4.97 -7.77
CA ILE A 43 0.96 -5.84 -8.54
C ILE A 43 -0.48 -5.70 -8.08
N GLN A 44 -0.74 -5.72 -6.78
CA GLN A 44 -2.09 -5.56 -6.22
C GLN A 44 -2.68 -4.19 -6.55
N SER A 45 -1.87 -3.13 -6.51
CA SER A 45 -2.30 -1.78 -6.89
C SER A 45 -2.70 -1.69 -8.35
N GLN A 46 -1.94 -2.30 -9.25
CA GLN A 46 -2.29 -2.40 -10.67
C GLN A 46 -3.60 -3.17 -10.90
N GLN A 47 -3.76 -4.31 -10.26
CA GLN A 47 -4.98 -5.11 -10.35
C GLN A 47 -6.20 -4.34 -9.85
N MET A 48 -6.07 -3.62 -8.73
CA MET A 48 -7.12 -2.79 -8.20
C MET A 48 -7.50 -1.67 -9.17
N LEU A 49 -6.51 -1.03 -9.80
CA LEU A 49 -6.76 0.01 -10.80
C LEU A 49 -7.52 -0.55 -12.02
N TRP A 50 -7.14 -1.71 -12.52
CA TRP A 50 -7.85 -2.36 -13.62
C TRP A 50 -9.27 -2.73 -13.25
N LEU A 51 -9.48 -3.25 -12.03
CA LEU A 51 -10.82 -3.55 -11.51
C LEU A 51 -11.68 -2.28 -11.45
N CYS A 52 -11.14 -1.17 -10.94
CA CYS A 52 -11.85 0.11 -10.91
C CYS A 52 -12.23 0.60 -12.30
N VAL A 53 -11.31 0.51 -13.28
CA VAL A 53 -11.57 0.94 -14.67
C VAL A 53 -12.69 0.11 -15.29
N VAL A 54 -12.64 -1.22 -15.17
CA VAL A 54 -13.67 -2.10 -15.73
C VAL A 54 -15.02 -1.85 -15.05
N SER A 55 -15.04 -1.76 -13.72
CA SER A 55 -16.27 -1.53 -12.96
C SER A 55 -16.92 -0.18 -13.30
N MET A 56 -16.14 0.88 -13.48
CA MET A 56 -16.66 2.18 -13.91
C MET A 56 -17.18 2.14 -15.35
N ALA A 57 -16.47 1.47 -16.25
CA ALA A 57 -16.92 1.32 -17.63
C ALA A 57 -18.25 0.57 -17.71
N GLU A 58 -18.42 -0.49 -16.93
CA GLU A 58 -19.68 -1.27 -16.86
C GLU A 58 -20.81 -0.49 -16.18
N ALA A 59 -20.54 0.10 -15.02
CA ALA A 59 -21.57 0.82 -14.25
C ALA A 59 -22.08 2.10 -14.93
N PHE A 60 -21.22 2.83 -15.62
CA PHE A 60 -21.53 4.14 -16.19
C PHE A 60 -21.49 4.18 -17.72
N GLY A 61 -21.21 3.08 -18.40
CA GLY A 61 -21.10 3.02 -19.86
C GLY A 61 -19.97 3.91 -20.38
N LEU A 62 -18.85 3.99 -19.70
CA LEU A 62 -17.74 4.88 -20.07
C LEU A 62 -17.00 4.33 -21.29
N GLY A 63 -16.88 5.15 -22.34
CA GLY A 63 -16.02 4.85 -23.48
C GLY A 63 -14.54 5.24 -23.24
N PRO A 64 -13.65 4.92 -24.22
CA PRO A 64 -12.20 5.14 -24.11
C PRO A 64 -11.82 6.58 -23.75
N LYS A 65 -12.52 7.58 -24.28
CA LYS A 65 -12.25 9.00 -23.98
C LYS A 65 -12.46 9.34 -22.50
N ARG A 66 -13.58 8.90 -21.92
CA ARG A 66 -13.90 9.16 -20.50
C ARG A 66 -13.00 8.39 -19.57
N VAL A 67 -12.57 7.19 -19.96
CA VAL A 67 -11.56 6.43 -19.21
C VAL A 67 -10.21 7.17 -19.23
N SER A 68 -9.83 7.75 -20.38
CA SER A 68 -8.61 8.58 -20.47
C SER A 68 -8.70 9.83 -19.60
N ASP A 69 -9.85 10.50 -19.55
CA ASP A 69 -10.10 11.65 -18.67
C ASP A 69 -9.99 11.26 -17.19
N PHE A 70 -10.47 10.06 -16.84
CA PHE A 70 -10.30 9.51 -15.49
C PHE A 70 -8.81 9.32 -15.12
N PHE A 71 -8.00 8.80 -16.02
CA PHE A 71 -6.55 8.67 -15.75
C PHE A 71 -5.87 10.03 -15.60
N GLY A 72 -6.26 11.03 -16.39
CA GLY A 72 -5.79 12.40 -16.22
C GLY A 72 -6.12 12.95 -14.83
N SER A 73 -7.35 12.80 -14.38
CA SER A 73 -7.78 13.20 -13.03
C SER A 73 -7.08 12.42 -11.93
N LEU A 74 -6.84 11.12 -12.13
CA LEU A 74 -6.09 10.29 -11.17
C LEU A 74 -4.66 10.81 -11.00
N GLN A 75 -4.00 11.20 -12.09
CA GLN A 75 -2.67 11.80 -12.04
C GLN A 75 -2.68 13.12 -11.28
N GLU A 76 -3.60 14.02 -11.57
CA GLU A 76 -3.72 15.31 -10.88
C GLU A 76 -3.95 15.14 -9.37
N VAL A 77 -4.82 14.22 -8.97
CA VAL A 77 -5.06 13.90 -7.55
C VAL A 77 -3.80 13.29 -6.91
N SER A 78 -3.09 12.43 -7.62
CA SER A 78 -1.83 11.84 -7.12
C SER A 78 -0.77 12.90 -6.89
N GLU A 79 -0.60 13.85 -7.81
CA GLU A 79 0.33 14.97 -7.68
C GLU A 79 -0.05 15.89 -6.51
N TRP A 80 -1.34 16.17 -6.32
CA TRP A 80 -1.82 16.92 -5.17
C TRP A 80 -1.52 16.22 -3.83
N VAL A 81 -1.71 14.90 -3.73
CA VAL A 81 -1.36 14.11 -2.53
C VAL A 81 0.14 14.13 -2.30
N GLU A 82 0.96 14.02 -3.35
CA GLU A 82 2.41 14.10 -3.26
C GLU A 82 2.86 15.47 -2.72
N ASP A 83 2.30 16.55 -3.21
CA ASP A 83 2.59 17.92 -2.75
C ASP A 83 2.21 18.10 -1.27
N LEU A 84 1.04 17.61 -0.85
CA LEU A 84 0.65 17.63 0.56
C LEU A 84 1.60 16.80 1.42
N THR A 85 2.06 15.66 0.93
CA THR A 85 3.03 14.81 1.62
C THR A 85 4.35 15.53 1.84
N LYS A 86 4.83 16.25 0.83
CA LYS A 86 6.07 17.05 0.92
C LYS A 86 5.94 18.23 1.89
N LYS A 87 4.78 18.86 1.96
CA LYS A 87 4.54 20.06 2.81
C LYS A 87 4.17 19.73 4.25
N HIS A 88 3.38 18.68 4.48
CA HIS A 88 2.73 18.41 5.77
C HIS A 88 2.93 17.00 6.30
N GLY A 89 3.55 16.10 5.52
CA GLY A 89 3.74 14.70 5.88
C GLY A 89 2.65 13.78 5.34
N ARG A 90 2.97 12.49 5.32
CA ARG A 90 2.15 11.45 4.69
C ARG A 90 0.78 11.27 5.36
N GLU A 91 0.75 11.26 6.70
CA GLU A 91 -0.50 11.05 7.44
C GLU A 91 -1.52 12.17 7.17
N TYR A 92 -1.04 13.41 7.17
CA TYR A 92 -1.88 14.56 6.82
C TYR A 92 -2.43 14.46 5.41
N ALA A 93 -1.59 14.11 4.43
CA ALA A 93 -1.98 13.97 3.03
C ALA A 93 -3.04 12.88 2.84
N LEU A 94 -2.85 11.73 3.48
CA LEU A 94 -3.82 10.62 3.42
C LEU A 94 -5.14 10.95 4.09
N ASP A 95 -5.12 11.68 5.22
CA ASP A 95 -6.34 12.13 5.87
C ASP A 95 -7.11 13.13 5.00
N LYS A 96 -6.43 14.03 4.32
CA LYS A 96 -7.05 14.95 3.35
C LYS A 96 -7.63 14.23 2.15
N LEU A 97 -6.94 13.21 1.64
CA LEU A 97 -7.45 12.36 0.57
C LEU A 97 -8.72 11.62 1.01
N ARG A 98 -8.72 11.04 2.21
CA ARG A 98 -9.89 10.37 2.81
C ARG A 98 -11.08 11.33 2.92
N GLN A 99 -10.87 12.53 3.48
CA GLN A 99 -11.93 13.55 3.61
C GLN A 99 -12.51 13.94 2.25
N LYS A 100 -11.65 14.07 1.22
CA LYS A 100 -12.10 14.36 -0.14
C LYS A 100 -12.90 13.20 -0.73
N ALA A 101 -12.49 11.96 -0.48
CA ALA A 101 -13.21 10.77 -0.92
C ALA A 101 -14.58 10.65 -0.24
N GLU A 102 -14.67 10.92 1.07
CA GLU A 102 -15.96 10.99 1.79
C GLU A 102 -16.88 12.05 1.20
N HIS A 103 -16.34 13.23 0.92
CA HIS A 103 -17.13 14.32 0.30
C HIS A 103 -17.67 13.94 -1.09
N CYS A 104 -16.82 13.31 -1.92
CA CYS A 104 -17.20 12.91 -3.27
C CYS A 104 -18.19 11.73 -3.31
N SER A 105 -18.05 10.78 -2.38
CA SER A 105 -18.87 9.57 -2.33
C SER A 105 -20.15 9.72 -1.51
N GLY A 106 -20.17 10.66 -0.57
CA GLY A 106 -21.23 10.79 0.43
C GLY A 106 -21.25 9.67 1.47
N VAL A 107 -20.24 8.80 1.49
CA VAL A 107 -20.13 7.66 2.41
C VAL A 107 -18.98 7.91 3.38
N PRO A 108 -19.17 7.74 4.71
CA PRO A 108 -18.09 7.80 5.68
C PRO A 108 -17.02 6.73 5.38
N ILE A 109 -15.75 7.14 5.44
CA ILE A 109 -14.61 6.25 5.20
C ILE A 109 -13.72 6.24 6.44
N ASP A 110 -13.61 5.08 7.07
CA ASP A 110 -12.74 4.90 8.22
C ASP A 110 -11.27 4.83 7.80
N TYR A 111 -10.43 5.60 8.48
CA TYR A 111 -8.99 5.53 8.27
C TYR A 111 -8.37 4.49 9.20
N LEU A 112 -7.76 3.48 8.58
CA LEU A 112 -7.04 2.44 9.29
C LEU A 112 -5.54 2.70 9.25
N TYR A 113 -4.92 2.79 10.42
CA TYR A 113 -3.48 2.82 10.55
C TYR A 113 -2.88 1.44 10.28
N GLU A 114 -1.63 1.39 9.85
CA GLU A 114 -0.91 0.14 9.55
C GLU A 114 -0.99 -0.88 10.68
N LYS A 115 -0.85 -0.43 11.94
CA LYS A 115 -1.00 -1.27 13.13
C LYS A 115 -2.37 -1.93 13.26
N ASP A 116 -3.43 -1.22 12.87
CA ASP A 116 -4.80 -1.70 12.94
C ASP A 116 -5.06 -2.74 11.83
N ILE A 117 -4.50 -2.49 10.65
CA ILE A 117 -4.55 -3.43 9.52
C ILE A 117 -3.79 -4.72 9.86
N LEU A 118 -2.61 -4.62 10.47
CA LEU A 118 -1.83 -5.78 10.88
C LEU A 118 -2.54 -6.58 11.98
N ALA A 119 -3.16 -5.91 12.95
CA ALA A 119 -3.95 -6.55 13.99
C ALA A 119 -5.20 -7.25 13.42
N ALA A 120 -5.90 -6.63 12.46
CA ALA A 120 -7.05 -7.20 11.78
C ALA A 120 -6.67 -8.40 10.90
N LYS A 121 -5.51 -8.37 10.24
CA LYS A 121 -4.96 -9.54 9.52
C LYS A 121 -4.76 -10.75 10.42
N GLY A 122 -4.26 -10.54 11.64
CA GLY A 122 -4.09 -11.61 12.63
C GLY A 122 -5.41 -12.24 13.08
N ARG A 123 -6.53 -11.53 12.93
CA ARG A 123 -7.88 -11.99 13.31
C ARG A 123 -8.76 -12.42 12.14
N ASN A 124 -8.26 -12.41 10.90
CA ASN A 124 -9.04 -12.66 9.67
C ASN A 124 -10.27 -11.74 9.48
N GLU A 125 -10.25 -10.52 10.03
CA GLU A 125 -11.35 -9.56 10.02
C GLU A 125 -11.31 -8.56 8.85
N LEU A 126 -10.39 -8.74 7.88
CA LEU A 126 -10.16 -7.75 6.82
C LEU A 126 -11.18 -7.75 5.69
N ASN A 127 -12.06 -8.74 5.62
CA ASN A 127 -12.95 -8.89 4.46
C ASN A 127 -14.03 -7.78 4.34
N GLY A 128 -14.26 -6.98 5.38
CA GLY A 128 -15.21 -5.87 5.36
C GLY A 128 -14.59 -4.47 5.38
N VAL A 129 -13.27 -4.35 5.53
CA VAL A 129 -12.61 -3.07 5.77
C VAL A 129 -12.37 -2.26 4.50
N PHE A 130 -12.09 -2.93 3.38
CA PHE A 130 -11.81 -2.27 2.10
C PHE A 130 -13.04 -2.12 1.20
N PHE A 131 -14.05 -2.94 1.45
CA PHE A 131 -15.31 -2.88 0.74
C PHE A 131 -16.39 -2.85 1.81
N PRO A 132 -16.88 -1.65 2.20
CA PRO A 132 -18.09 -1.61 3.01
C PRO A 132 -19.14 -2.40 2.24
N VAL A 133 -19.65 -3.46 2.85
CA VAL A 133 -20.82 -4.17 2.35
C VAL A 133 -21.92 -3.12 2.35
N LEU A 134 -22.21 -2.58 1.18
CA LEU A 134 -23.43 -1.81 0.99
C LEU A 134 -24.55 -2.81 1.30
N ASP A 135 -25.23 -2.60 2.41
CA ASP A 135 -26.46 -3.34 2.73
C ASP A 135 -27.41 -3.15 1.57
N ARG A 136 -27.44 -4.14 0.67
CA ARG A 136 -28.39 -4.17 -0.45
C ARG A 136 -29.81 -4.49 0.02
N ASP A 137 -29.98 -4.72 1.30
CA ASP A 137 -31.26 -5.12 1.88
C ASP A 137 -32.25 -3.95 2.04
N GLY A 138 -31.91 -2.74 1.51
CA GLY A 138 -32.78 -1.55 1.53
C GLY A 138 -33.49 -1.22 0.22
N GLU A 139 -33.32 -2.00 -0.85
CA GLU A 139 -33.89 -1.64 -2.17
C GLU A 139 -35.23 -2.30 -2.48
N ASP A 140 -35.80 -3.13 -1.60
CA ASP A 140 -37.06 -3.84 -1.88
C ASP A 140 -38.33 -3.17 -1.31
N GLU A 141 -38.28 -1.90 -0.87
CA GLU A 141 -39.45 -1.21 -0.32
C GLU A 141 -40.04 -0.07 -1.20
N TYR A 142 -39.75 -0.01 -2.48
CA TYR A 142 -40.43 0.92 -3.39
C TYR A 142 -41.12 0.21 -4.55
N GLU A 143 -41.87 -0.85 -4.28
CA GLU A 143 -42.94 -1.29 -5.17
C GLU A 143 -44.28 -1.20 -4.43
N THR A 144 -44.88 -0.05 -4.46
CA THR A 144 -46.34 0.13 -4.50
C THR A 144 -46.69 1.46 -5.12
#